data_91a2b2a6031ede7778fc717cf5e2b124
#
_entry.id   91a2b2a6031ede7778fc717cf5e2b124
#
_cell.length_a   1.000
_cell.length_b   1.000
_cell.length_c   1.000
_cell.angle_alpha   90.00
_cell.angle_beta   90.00
_cell.angle_gamma   90.00
#
_symmetry.space_group_name_H-M   'P 1'
#
loop_
_entity.id
_entity.type
_entity.pdbx_description
1 polymer ?
#
loop_
_entity_poly.entity_id
_entity_poly.type
_entity_poly.pdbx_seq_one_letter_code
_entity_poly.pdbx_strand_id
1 'polypeptide(L)'
;SSRQQHISESAVQQIGRSRFLRNMVEQSEDMTPVSAVDLQENSIYLNERAFLTVFFLNQGQNAEIMQKNMQEHFENPLFYAYSEQEVYLLVNIRRNAFAEEQDAAAYFYQCAERLNGGIGCSGVHHHFTNLPKSFAEAVRDFDSRFYQVSAQKLPHEIHVSEVETCI
;
A
#
# COMPACT_ATOMS: atom_id res chain seq x y z
N SER A 1 -29.88 15.26 13.94
CA SER A 1 -30.41 15.19 12.59
C SER A 1 -29.83 13.99 11.86
N SER A 2 -30.44 13.63 10.76
CA SER A 2 -29.97 12.49 10.00
C SER A 2 -28.57 12.71 9.46
N ARG A 3 -28.24 13.95 9.13
CA ARG A 3 -26.92 14.28 8.67
C ARG A 3 -25.85 14.07 9.74
N GLN A 4 -26.15 14.46 10.95
CA GLN A 4 -25.22 14.25 12.06
C GLN A 4 -25.06 12.75 12.37
N GLN A 5 -26.14 12.02 12.30
CA GLN A 5 -26.11 10.58 12.48
C GLN A 5 -25.21 9.93 11.45
N HIS A 6 -25.36 10.35 10.19
CA HIS A 6 -24.56 9.79 9.13
C HIS A 6 -23.08 10.06 9.33
N ILE A 7 -22.72 11.27 9.77
CA ILE A 7 -21.34 11.63 10.03
C ILE A 7 -20.77 10.77 11.17
N SER A 8 -21.55 10.59 12.23
CA SER A 8 -21.13 9.75 13.37
C SER A 8 -20.87 8.31 12.96
N GLU A 9 -21.77 7.76 12.15
CA GLU A 9 -21.60 6.38 11.69
C GLU A 9 -20.36 6.26 10.86
N SER A 10 -20.11 7.21 9.97
CA SER A 10 -18.92 7.21 9.14
C SER A 10 -17.66 7.28 9.98
N ALA A 11 -17.65 8.10 11.01
CA ALA A 11 -16.51 8.22 11.92
C ALA A 11 -16.25 6.91 12.66
N VAL A 12 -17.30 6.25 13.12
CA VAL A 12 -17.16 4.96 13.82
C VAL A 12 -16.61 3.91 12.87
N GLN A 13 -17.09 3.89 11.63
CA GLN A 13 -16.58 2.94 10.63
C GLN A 13 -15.11 3.19 10.36
N GLN A 14 -14.70 4.44 10.26
CA GLN A 14 -13.30 4.78 10.03
C GLN A 14 -12.41 4.33 11.17
N ILE A 15 -12.86 4.51 12.41
CA ILE A 15 -12.10 4.09 13.58
C ILE A 15 -11.93 2.57 13.57
N GLY A 16 -13.01 1.84 13.33
CA GLY A 16 -12.96 0.38 13.28
C GLY A 16 -12.05 -0.12 12.19
N ARG A 17 -12.16 0.47 11.00
CA ARG A 17 -11.35 0.08 9.87
C ARG A 17 -9.87 0.36 10.13
N SER A 18 -9.57 1.51 10.71
CA SER A 18 -8.18 1.87 11.01
C SER A 18 -7.55 0.88 11.99
N ARG A 19 -8.31 0.48 13.00
CA ARG A 19 -7.82 -0.49 13.99
C ARG A 19 -7.58 -1.85 13.34
N PHE A 20 -8.50 -2.28 12.50
CA PHE A 20 -8.38 -3.54 11.79
C PHE A 20 -7.14 -3.54 10.89
N LEU A 21 -6.95 -2.46 10.14
CA LEU A 21 -5.80 -2.33 9.24
C LEU A 21 -4.49 -2.23 10.00
N ARG A 22 -4.49 -1.51 11.13
CA ARG A 22 -3.28 -1.40 11.95
C ARG A 22 -2.86 -2.76 12.49
N ASN A 23 -3.82 -3.53 12.97
CA ASN A 23 -3.53 -4.88 13.44
C ASN A 23 -2.94 -5.73 12.33
N MET A 24 -3.48 -5.58 11.13
CA MET A 24 -3.01 -6.32 9.97
C MET A 24 -1.56 -5.97 9.64
N VAL A 25 -1.22 -4.68 9.70
CA VAL A 25 0.14 -4.22 9.43
C VAL A 25 1.11 -4.71 10.51
N GLU A 26 0.71 -4.62 11.77
CA GLU A 26 1.61 -4.88 12.90
C GLU A 26 1.75 -6.34 13.24
N GLN A 27 0.77 -7.16 12.89
CA GLN A 27 0.74 -8.56 13.30
C GLN A 27 0.49 -9.49 12.12
N SER A 28 1.01 -9.14 10.96
CA SER A 28 0.67 -9.85 9.73
C SER A 28 1.02 -11.33 9.77
N GLU A 29 2.07 -11.72 10.50
CA GLU A 29 2.50 -13.11 10.54
C GLU A 29 1.77 -13.93 11.60
N ASP A 30 1.30 -13.25 12.64
CA ASP A 30 0.63 -13.91 13.76
C ASP A 30 -0.87 -13.71 13.76
N MET A 31 -1.37 -13.01 12.77
CA MET A 31 -2.77 -12.66 12.72
C MET A 31 -3.64 -13.86 12.38
N THR A 32 -4.80 -13.94 13.02
CA THR A 32 -5.84 -14.89 12.62
C THR A 32 -6.17 -14.63 11.15
N PRO A 33 -6.37 -15.69 10.35
CA PRO A 33 -6.69 -15.49 8.94
C PRO A 33 -7.86 -14.55 8.74
N VAL A 34 -7.71 -13.65 7.78
CA VAL A 34 -8.73 -12.68 7.44
C VAL A 34 -9.92 -13.39 6.82
N SER A 35 -11.13 -13.09 7.28
CA SER A 35 -12.34 -13.65 6.71
C SER A 35 -13.05 -12.63 5.83
N ALA A 36 -13.93 -13.12 4.96
CA ALA A 36 -14.73 -12.25 4.12
C ALA A 36 -15.63 -11.34 4.96
N VAL A 37 -16.13 -11.86 6.09
CA VAL A 37 -16.97 -11.08 6.99
C VAL A 37 -16.18 -9.92 7.59
N ASP A 38 -14.94 -10.17 7.99
CA ASP A 38 -14.07 -9.12 8.53
C ASP A 38 -13.91 -7.98 7.54
N LEU A 39 -13.68 -8.31 6.28
CA LEU A 39 -13.51 -7.28 5.25
C LEU A 39 -14.79 -6.50 5.05
N GLN A 40 -15.91 -7.18 4.98
CA GLN A 40 -17.20 -6.52 4.79
C GLN A 40 -17.52 -5.60 5.95
N GLU A 41 -17.30 -6.05 7.18
CA GLU A 41 -17.60 -5.26 8.36
C GLU A 41 -16.73 -4.01 8.46
N ASN A 42 -15.56 -4.05 7.86
CA ASN A 42 -14.63 -2.92 7.87
C ASN A 42 -14.66 -2.13 6.57
N SER A 43 -15.63 -2.38 5.72
CA SER A 43 -15.81 -1.66 4.44
C SER A 43 -14.58 -1.74 3.55
N ILE A 44 -13.95 -2.90 3.53
CA ILE A 44 -12.81 -3.16 2.65
C ILE A 44 -13.30 -4.02 1.51
N TYR A 45 -13.22 -3.49 0.29
CA TYR A 45 -13.77 -4.14 -0.88
C TYR A 45 -12.64 -4.67 -1.75
N LEU A 46 -12.58 -6.00 -1.86
CA LEU A 46 -11.66 -6.67 -2.76
C LEU A 46 -12.49 -7.41 -3.78
N ASN A 47 -12.21 -7.17 -5.05
CA ASN A 47 -12.88 -7.95 -6.08
C ASN A 47 -12.23 -9.33 -6.12
N GLU A 48 -12.86 -10.24 -6.86
CA GLU A 48 -12.41 -11.62 -6.89
C GLU A 48 -11.22 -11.85 -7.82
N ARG A 49 -10.74 -10.82 -8.47
CA ARG A 49 -9.74 -10.99 -9.51
C ARG A 49 -8.35 -10.77 -9.06
N ALA A 50 -8.04 -9.53 -8.70
CA ALA A 50 -6.66 -9.22 -8.39
C ALA A 50 -6.58 -7.89 -7.63
N PHE A 51 -5.69 -7.86 -6.67
CA PHE A 51 -5.41 -6.63 -5.92
C PHE A 51 -3.93 -6.57 -5.60
N LEU A 52 -3.47 -5.37 -5.25
CA LEU A 52 -2.13 -5.20 -4.73
C LEU A 52 -2.10 -4.03 -3.76
N THR A 53 -1.06 -3.98 -2.97
CA THR A 53 -0.85 -2.92 -1.98
C THR A 53 0.38 -2.12 -2.38
N VAL A 54 0.27 -0.81 -2.21
CA VAL A 54 1.37 0.12 -2.46
C VAL A 54 1.66 0.86 -1.17
N PHE A 55 2.93 1.05 -0.86
CA PHE A 55 3.36 1.82 0.30
C PHE A 55 4.11 3.05 -0.19
N PHE A 56 3.82 4.21 0.40
CA PHE A 56 4.52 5.44 0.06
C PHE A 56 4.52 6.39 1.25
N LEU A 57 5.38 7.39 1.18
CA LEU A 57 5.49 8.38 2.25
C LEU A 57 4.55 9.54 2.00
N ASN A 58 3.94 10.04 3.07
CA ASN A 58 3.03 11.17 2.99
C ASN A 58 3.83 12.47 3.03
N GLN A 59 4.51 12.76 1.92
CA GLN A 59 5.36 13.93 1.78
C GLN A 59 4.94 14.72 0.55
N GLY A 60 5.06 16.04 0.62
CA GLY A 60 4.74 16.89 -0.50
C GLY A 60 3.36 16.59 -1.05
N GLN A 61 3.29 16.32 -2.34
CA GLN A 61 2.02 16.04 -3.02
C GLN A 61 1.83 14.57 -3.34
N ASN A 62 2.53 13.70 -2.62
CA ASN A 62 2.48 12.27 -2.92
C ASN A 62 1.06 11.71 -2.92
N ALA A 63 0.27 12.02 -1.88
CA ALA A 63 -1.09 11.50 -1.79
C ALA A 63 -1.95 11.99 -2.95
N GLU A 64 -1.79 13.24 -3.31
CA GLU A 64 -2.55 13.82 -4.42
C GLU A 64 -2.18 13.19 -5.75
N ILE A 65 -0.89 12.98 -5.97
CA ILE A 65 -0.41 12.33 -7.19
C ILE A 65 -0.97 10.91 -7.28
N MET A 66 -0.94 10.18 -6.16
CA MET A 66 -1.46 8.83 -6.15
C MET A 66 -2.96 8.77 -6.37
N GLN A 67 -3.71 9.71 -5.78
CA GLN A 67 -5.17 9.75 -5.98
C GLN A 67 -5.53 10.08 -7.42
N LYS A 68 -4.77 10.94 -8.06
CA LYS A 68 -5.11 11.48 -9.37
C LYS A 68 -5.11 10.42 -10.45
N ASN A 69 -4.33 9.38 -10.31
CA ASN A 69 -4.11 8.42 -11.39
C ASN A 69 -4.78 7.06 -11.14
N MET A 70 -5.70 6.98 -10.16
CA MET A 70 -6.25 5.70 -9.76
C MET A 70 -7.37 5.17 -10.63
N GLN A 71 -8.23 6.04 -11.14
CA GLN A 71 -9.54 5.60 -11.62
C GLN A 71 -9.52 4.85 -12.92
N GLU A 72 -8.51 5.03 -13.74
CA GLU A 72 -8.49 4.44 -15.06
C GLU A 72 -8.21 2.95 -15.04
N HIS A 73 -7.31 2.51 -14.17
CA HIS A 73 -6.86 1.12 -14.14
C HIS A 73 -7.26 0.37 -12.89
N PHE A 74 -7.73 1.09 -11.87
CA PHE A 74 -8.00 0.49 -10.57
C PHE A 74 -9.36 0.88 -10.05
N GLU A 75 -9.88 0.05 -9.16
CA GLU A 75 -11.16 0.35 -8.52
C GLU A 75 -11.04 0.13 -7.02
N ASN A 76 -11.93 0.77 -6.29
CA ASN A 76 -12.02 0.70 -4.82
C ASN A 76 -10.69 1.00 -4.14
N PRO A 77 -10.01 2.11 -4.50
CA PRO A 77 -8.76 2.43 -3.82
C PRO A 77 -9.04 2.80 -2.37
N LEU A 78 -8.22 2.26 -1.48
CA LEU A 78 -8.33 2.53 -0.06
C LEU A 78 -6.99 3.03 0.43
N PHE A 79 -6.97 4.29 0.87
CA PHE A 79 -5.77 4.90 1.44
C PHE A 79 -5.82 4.76 2.95
N TYR A 80 -4.81 4.14 3.51
CA TYR A 80 -4.71 3.97 4.95
C TYR A 80 -3.45 4.66 5.46
N ALA A 81 -3.64 5.73 6.22
CA ALA A 81 -2.53 6.44 6.87
C ALA A 81 -2.18 5.70 8.15
N TYR A 82 -1.14 4.90 8.10
CA TYR A 82 -0.68 4.16 9.26
C TYR A 82 -0.08 5.10 10.30
N SER A 83 0.61 6.12 9.82
CA SER A 83 1.18 7.17 10.67
C SER A 83 1.11 8.48 9.90
N GLU A 84 1.64 9.55 10.49
CA GLU A 84 1.68 10.82 9.80
C GLU A 84 2.53 10.77 8.53
N GLN A 85 3.46 9.85 8.46
CA GLN A 85 4.41 9.78 7.36
C GLN A 85 4.20 8.59 6.44
N GLU A 86 3.43 7.60 6.84
CA GLU A 86 3.36 6.32 6.13
C GLU A 86 1.95 6.02 5.67
N VAL A 87 1.80 5.77 4.38
CA VAL A 87 0.50 5.48 3.78
C VAL A 87 0.55 4.17 3.02
N TYR A 88 -0.47 3.35 3.25
CA TYR A 88 -0.71 2.15 2.46
C TYR A 88 -1.89 2.40 1.54
N LEU A 89 -1.75 1.99 0.30
CA LEU A 89 -2.81 2.11 -0.69
C LEU A 89 -3.15 0.71 -1.18
N LEU A 90 -4.38 0.30 -0.93
CA LEU A 90 -4.90 -0.97 -1.42
C LEU A 90 -5.75 -0.70 -2.65
N VAL A 91 -5.45 -1.37 -3.76
CA VAL A 91 -6.22 -1.17 -4.98
C VAL A 91 -6.59 -2.50 -5.61
N ASN A 92 -7.76 -2.52 -6.23
CA ASN A 92 -8.22 -3.64 -7.04
C ASN A 92 -7.89 -3.31 -8.50
N ILE A 93 -7.39 -4.29 -9.22
CA ILE A 93 -7.03 -4.11 -10.62
C ILE A 93 -8.29 -4.28 -11.47
N ARG A 94 -8.59 -3.30 -12.32
CA ARG A 94 -9.74 -3.40 -13.20
C ARG A 94 -9.51 -4.49 -14.23
N ARG A 95 -10.60 -5.12 -14.63
CA ARG A 95 -10.57 -6.17 -15.65
C ARG A 95 -10.00 -5.56 -16.94
N ASN A 96 -9.04 -6.26 -17.52
CA ASN A 96 -8.43 -5.87 -18.80
C ASN A 96 -7.73 -4.52 -18.77
N ALA A 97 -7.36 -4.05 -17.56
CA ALA A 97 -6.65 -2.78 -17.44
C ALA A 97 -5.21 -2.89 -17.93
N PHE A 98 -4.63 -4.07 -17.81
CA PHE A 98 -3.24 -4.31 -18.20
C PHE A 98 -3.15 -5.60 -19.02
N ALA A 99 -2.17 -5.66 -19.89
CA ALA A 99 -1.92 -6.88 -20.68
C ALA A 99 -1.56 -8.05 -19.76
N GLU A 100 -0.71 -7.79 -18.77
CA GLU A 100 -0.34 -8.74 -17.75
C GLU A 100 -0.58 -8.11 -16.39
N GLU A 101 -1.04 -8.89 -15.43
CA GLU A 101 -1.36 -8.35 -14.10
C GLU A 101 -0.16 -7.68 -13.42
N GLN A 102 1.02 -8.23 -13.61
CA GLN A 102 2.21 -7.66 -13.00
C GLN A 102 2.55 -6.29 -13.57
N ASP A 103 1.97 -5.90 -14.69
CA ASP A 103 2.17 -4.57 -15.24
C ASP A 103 1.57 -3.49 -14.34
N ALA A 104 0.67 -3.87 -13.43
CA ALA A 104 0.11 -2.94 -12.46
C ALA A 104 1.19 -2.36 -11.56
N ALA A 105 2.14 -3.19 -11.12
CA ALA A 105 3.24 -2.70 -10.30
C ALA A 105 4.12 -1.74 -11.11
N ALA A 106 4.37 -2.07 -12.38
CA ALA A 106 5.15 -1.18 -13.25
C ALA A 106 4.49 0.18 -13.38
N TYR A 107 3.17 0.21 -13.47
CA TYR A 107 2.43 1.45 -13.52
C TYR A 107 2.71 2.32 -12.31
N PHE A 108 2.70 1.72 -11.12
CA PHE A 108 2.98 2.46 -9.89
C PHE A 108 4.42 2.93 -9.83
N TYR A 109 5.37 2.14 -10.30
CA TYR A 109 6.76 2.56 -10.31
C TYR A 109 6.98 3.74 -11.26
N GLN A 110 6.20 3.84 -12.32
CA GLN A 110 6.25 5.02 -13.18
C GLN A 110 5.70 6.24 -12.45
N CYS A 111 4.65 6.06 -11.68
CA CYS A 111 4.12 7.16 -10.86
C CYS A 111 5.16 7.61 -9.83
N ALA A 112 5.97 6.67 -9.35
CA ALA A 112 6.95 6.97 -8.30
C ALA A 112 7.98 7.99 -8.74
N GLU A 113 8.20 8.13 -10.04
CA GLU A 113 9.15 9.13 -10.54
C GLU A 113 8.76 10.54 -10.16
N ARG A 114 7.48 10.76 -9.87
CA ARG A 114 6.97 12.06 -9.49
C ARG A 114 6.78 12.19 -7.98
N LEU A 115 7.04 11.14 -7.24
CA LEU A 115 6.85 11.13 -5.79
C LEU A 115 8.16 11.43 -5.07
N ASN A 116 8.01 12.02 -3.90
CA ASN A 116 9.14 12.19 -2.99
C ASN A 116 9.31 10.90 -2.20
N GLY A 117 10.49 10.29 -2.30
CA GLY A 117 10.82 9.12 -1.51
C GLY A 117 10.49 7.77 -2.13
N GLY A 118 9.87 7.77 -3.32
CA GLY A 118 9.59 6.52 -4.01
C GLY A 118 8.40 5.77 -3.44
N ILE A 119 8.25 4.52 -3.89
CA ILE A 119 7.16 3.65 -3.44
C ILE A 119 7.66 2.22 -3.28
N GLY A 120 6.85 1.41 -2.63
CA GLY A 120 6.99 -0.03 -2.63
C GLY A 120 5.68 -0.66 -3.05
N CYS A 121 5.75 -1.76 -3.82
CA CYS A 121 4.58 -2.48 -4.27
C CYS A 121 4.64 -3.93 -3.82
N SER A 122 3.48 -4.47 -3.46
CA SER A 122 3.37 -5.90 -3.24
C SER A 122 3.29 -6.63 -4.57
N GLY A 123 3.36 -7.96 -4.53
CA GLY A 123 2.93 -8.76 -5.66
C GLY A 123 1.43 -8.62 -5.86
N VAL A 124 0.95 -9.11 -7.00
CA VAL A 124 -0.47 -9.15 -7.28
C VAL A 124 -1.05 -10.40 -6.62
N HIS A 125 -2.14 -10.23 -5.90
CA HIS A 125 -2.80 -11.32 -5.17
C HIS A 125 -4.22 -11.50 -5.66
N HIS A 126 -4.70 -12.74 -5.58
CA HIS A 126 -6.03 -13.10 -6.07
C HIS A 126 -6.96 -13.59 -4.97
N HIS A 127 -6.44 -13.75 -3.75
CA HIS A 127 -7.24 -14.24 -2.64
C HIS A 127 -7.13 -13.31 -1.45
N PHE A 128 -8.27 -13.00 -0.85
CA PHE A 128 -8.32 -11.99 0.22
C PHE A 128 -7.51 -12.40 1.45
N THR A 129 -7.27 -13.69 1.66
CA THR A 129 -6.46 -14.14 2.80
C THR A 129 -5.02 -13.65 2.70
N ASN A 130 -4.59 -13.25 1.51
CA ASN A 130 -3.24 -12.73 1.31
C ASN A 130 -3.14 -11.23 1.57
N LEU A 131 -4.22 -10.60 2.03
CA LEU A 131 -4.18 -9.16 2.28
C LEU A 131 -3.09 -8.74 3.28
N PRO A 132 -2.95 -9.40 4.45
CA PRO A 132 -1.85 -9.04 5.35
C PRO A 132 -0.48 -9.22 4.70
N LYS A 133 -0.33 -10.28 3.92
CA LYS A 133 0.93 -10.53 3.21
C LYS A 133 1.24 -9.42 2.22
N SER A 134 0.22 -8.90 1.53
CA SER A 134 0.43 -7.83 0.56
C SER A 134 0.94 -6.57 1.24
N PHE A 135 0.45 -6.25 2.43
CA PHE A 135 0.92 -5.10 3.18
C PHE A 135 2.39 -5.25 3.54
N ALA A 136 2.77 -6.43 4.03
CA ALA A 136 4.15 -6.70 4.39
C ALA A 136 5.08 -6.65 3.18
N GLU A 137 4.62 -7.17 2.06
CA GLU A 137 5.41 -7.15 0.83
C GLU A 137 5.68 -5.73 0.32
N ALA A 138 4.67 -4.86 0.42
CA ALA A 138 4.81 -3.49 -0.04
C ALA A 138 5.88 -2.74 0.75
N VAL A 139 5.87 -2.88 2.06
CA VAL A 139 6.88 -2.24 2.91
C VAL A 139 8.25 -2.82 2.64
N ARG A 140 8.34 -4.14 2.51
CA ARG A 140 9.62 -4.79 2.24
C ARG A 140 10.20 -4.32 0.92
N ASP A 141 9.36 -4.17 -0.09
CA ASP A 141 9.80 -3.68 -1.38
C ASP A 141 10.28 -2.23 -1.27
N PHE A 142 9.54 -1.41 -0.53
CA PHE A 142 9.94 -0.02 -0.32
C PHE A 142 11.29 0.07 0.37
N ASP A 143 11.47 -0.69 1.44
CA ASP A 143 12.72 -0.68 2.19
C ASP A 143 13.90 -1.10 1.32
N SER A 144 13.69 -2.10 0.50
CA SER A 144 14.73 -2.59 -0.40
C SER A 144 15.14 -1.51 -1.40
N ARG A 145 14.16 -0.85 -2.00
CA ARG A 145 14.44 0.19 -2.99
C ARG A 145 15.04 1.43 -2.38
N PHE A 146 14.54 1.85 -1.23
CA PHE A 146 15.04 3.00 -0.53
C PHE A 146 16.50 2.78 -0.12
N TYR A 147 16.80 1.62 0.38
CA TYR A 147 18.16 1.27 0.76
C TYR A 147 19.10 1.32 -0.43
N GLN A 148 18.69 0.77 -1.57
CA GLN A 148 19.49 0.80 -2.78
C GLN A 148 19.77 2.22 -3.26
N VAL A 149 18.73 3.06 -3.26
CA VAL A 149 18.87 4.44 -3.67
C VAL A 149 19.80 5.18 -2.74
N SER A 150 19.64 4.98 -1.44
CA SER A 150 20.51 5.60 -0.45
C SER A 150 21.97 5.16 -0.64
N ALA A 151 22.19 3.89 -0.88
CA ALA A 151 23.53 3.37 -1.10
C ALA A 151 24.15 3.98 -2.34
N GLN A 152 23.38 4.16 -3.38
CA GLN A 152 23.87 4.76 -4.61
C GLN A 152 24.23 6.22 -4.44
N LYS A 153 23.54 6.92 -3.55
CA LYS A 153 23.79 8.33 -3.30
C LYS A 153 24.95 8.57 -2.37
N LEU A 154 25.34 7.57 -1.62
CA LEU A 154 26.43 7.72 -0.67
C LEU A 154 27.76 7.75 -1.39
N PRO A 155 28.69 8.54 -0.89
CA PRO A 155 30.01 8.59 -1.52
C PRO A 155 30.78 7.31 -1.24
N HIS A 156 31.98 7.30 -1.78
CA HIS A 156 32.78 6.10 -1.81
C HIS A 156 33.21 5.59 -0.46
N GLU A 157 33.12 6.38 0.54
CA GLU A 157 33.52 5.90 1.85
C GLU A 157 32.75 4.69 2.26
N ILE A 158 31.58 4.48 1.64
CA ILE A 158 30.81 3.32 1.98
C ILE A 158 31.43 2.06 1.47
N HIS A 159 31.98 2.13 0.29
CA HIS A 159 32.45 0.94 -0.32
C HIS A 159 33.72 0.45 0.29
N VAL A 160 34.36 1.24 0.99
CA VAL A 160 35.58 0.78 1.57
C VAL A 160 35.37 -0.38 2.43
N SER A 161 34.41 -0.39 3.01
CA SER A 161 34.18 -1.49 3.76
C SER A 161 32.96 -2.03 3.60
N GLU A 162 32.75 -1.67 3.18
CA GLU A 162 31.78 -2.05 3.06
C GLU A 162 31.28 -2.45 2.37
N VAL A 163 31.62 -2.25 2.24
CA VAL A 163 31.15 -2.50 1.49
C VAL A 163 30.85 -3.54 1.60
N GLU A 164 31.42 -3.79 2.35
CA GLU A 164 31.09 -4.46 2.54
C GLU A 164 30.15 -4.67 3.01
N THR A 165 29.99 -4.26 3.41
CA THR A 165 29.10 -4.28 3.67
C THR A 165 28.25 -4.09 3.49
N CYS A 166 28.21 -3.91 3.44
CA CYS A 166 27.46 -3.72 3.12
C CYS A 166 27.20 -3.88 2.66
N ILE A 167 27.35 -4.09 2.61
CA ILE A 167 26.99 -4.00 2.01
C ILE A 167 26.47 -4.44 1.78
#